data_9a36627cbb3d3534ab83581900014411
#
_entry.id   9a36627cbb3d3534ab83581900014411
#
_cell.length_a   1.000
_cell.length_b   1.000
_cell.length_c   1.000
_cell.angle_alpha   90.00
_cell.angle_beta   90.00
_cell.angle_gamma   90.00
#
_symmetry.space_group_name_H-M   'P 1'
#
loop_
_entity.id
_entity.type
_entity.pdbx_description
1 polymer ?
#
loop_
_entity_poly.entity_id
_entity_poly.type
_entity_poly.pdbx_seq_one_letter_code
_entity_poly.pdbx_strand_id
1 'polypeptide(L)'
;MQIKFLDKSRLSLRSLLFLFILIIPFKLFSQTEYETSLIKKAEELSLYKDDYWLLLCHYKKSITGYKSLLDDKNFFLAPDGKKNPKAELEATIHSFFNEKTEDVIHPTYKYSSRYKWLCNKLNIDKNQLPYDGDTEYAKIKEMLKVKSFYLVFPAAYMNSPVSMFGHLFFLIESENTPHLAGMSINYGAIATDPPSLIYAIKGIFGAYPGRYEILPYYKQITKYSYLDMRDTWEYKLNLSDDQNDTMLRHILEMSFTYTDYFFLDENCAYCILFPIEAARPDTKLTEERSLVVEPVQVIRKLKKHGLLGNAEYRPSMYSKMMHKKGFMNYSQKKFVKKLCLGKAEISNIPEGLSDEEKANLLEFASDYLIFLLSDKKISQKEYQKRFIEVLTARNKIKCEKSLAFEIPVPTSQPQNPHGSHMVSTGTGVDDGDFFTDAGFRLLAHNMMDRDDGYSPNSQIEFCTANLRYNVFEKKFSLRYADIVNIVSMPVYDSFIPKKGFLLRAGVAQNLCSDGNENLAFHLKGAAGISCFILKCTQAYFFIGADNFFSGKYNYNSDILAGGEIGFITTAGIWKQKISGSIYQSPFDIEHTRFEARAEERLSLHQHLSLNAFYSFSGDFRSTKHSAGCSLRLFY
;
A
#
# COMPACT_ATOMS: atom_id res chain seq x y z
N MET A 1 -38.64 -20.96 -63.69
CA MET A 1 -39.17 -20.13 -64.80
C MET A 1 -38.25 -18.96 -64.97
N GLN A 2 -37.56 -18.95 -66.08
CA GLN A 2 -36.60 -17.92 -66.55
C GLN A 2 -37.28 -16.56 -66.62
N ILE A 3 -36.55 -15.48 -66.44
CA ILE A 3 -36.43 -14.40 -67.43
C ILE A 3 -35.13 -13.62 -67.13
N LYS A 4 -34.24 -13.65 -68.10
CA LYS A 4 -33.08 -12.75 -68.35
C LYS A 4 -33.62 -11.39 -68.81
N PHE A 5 -32.87 -10.30 -68.51
CA PHE A 5 -32.58 -9.20 -69.50
C PHE A 5 -31.49 -8.30 -68.83
N LEU A 6 -30.25 -8.38 -69.42
CA LEU A 6 -29.51 -7.41 -70.25
C LEU A 6 -29.28 -6.04 -69.57
N ASP A 7 -28.05 -5.80 -69.13
CA ASP A 7 -26.82 -5.28 -69.74
C ASP A 7 -26.95 -3.87 -70.34
N LYS A 8 -26.11 -3.02 -69.86
CA LYS A 8 -25.42 -1.83 -70.36
C LYS A 8 -25.50 -0.61 -69.44
N SER A 9 -24.50 -0.37 -68.61
CA SER A 9 -23.65 0.82 -68.79
C SER A 9 -22.50 0.80 -67.78
N ARG A 10 -21.35 0.36 -68.20
CA ARG A 10 -20.09 0.62 -67.51
C ARG A 10 -19.77 2.10 -67.69
N LEU A 11 -20.15 2.91 -66.73
CA LEU A 11 -19.50 4.18 -66.41
C LEU A 11 -18.64 3.96 -65.19
N SER A 12 -17.34 4.13 -65.37
CA SER A 12 -16.29 3.69 -64.48
C SER A 12 -16.41 4.30 -63.08
N LEU A 13 -16.51 3.41 -62.12
CA LEU A 13 -16.42 3.74 -60.65
C LEU A 13 -15.09 4.46 -60.28
N ARG A 14 -14.17 4.56 -61.22
CA ARG A 14 -12.89 5.26 -61.06
C ARG A 14 -13.00 6.78 -61.24
N SER A 15 -13.96 7.28 -61.97
CA SER A 15 -14.14 8.73 -62.16
C SER A 15 -14.97 9.38 -61.08
N LEU A 16 -15.78 8.62 -60.33
CA LEU A 16 -16.47 9.17 -59.14
C LEU A 16 -15.60 9.16 -57.89
N LEU A 17 -14.61 8.27 -57.78
CA LEU A 17 -13.66 8.28 -56.68
C LEU A 17 -12.66 9.45 -56.73
N PHE A 18 -12.39 9.99 -57.93
CA PHE A 18 -11.49 11.15 -58.11
C PHE A 18 -12.16 12.49 -57.89
N LEU A 19 -13.51 12.58 -57.95
CA LEU A 19 -14.23 13.81 -57.62
C LEU A 19 -14.60 13.92 -56.14
N PHE A 20 -14.60 12.81 -55.38
CA PHE A 20 -14.86 12.84 -53.93
C PHE A 20 -13.61 13.10 -53.09
N ILE A 21 -12.41 13.02 -53.66
CA ILE A 21 -11.13 13.32 -52.99
C ILE A 21 -10.80 14.82 -53.05
N LEU A 22 -11.55 15.61 -53.81
CA LEU A 22 -11.29 17.06 -53.95
C LEU A 22 -12.23 17.96 -53.16
N ILE A 23 -13.11 17.40 -52.29
CA ILE A 23 -13.98 18.19 -51.38
C ILE A 23 -13.95 17.57 -49.97
N ILE A 24 -12.79 17.17 -49.51
CA ILE A 24 -12.48 17.27 -48.08
C ILE A 24 -11.95 18.69 -47.93
N PRO A 25 -12.62 19.62 -47.24
CA PRO A 25 -11.94 20.81 -46.85
C PRO A 25 -10.84 20.33 -45.87
N PHE A 26 -9.60 20.29 -46.34
CA PHE A 26 -8.50 20.54 -45.45
C PHE A 26 -8.83 21.88 -44.82
N LYS A 27 -9.50 21.89 -43.65
CA LYS A 27 -9.34 22.95 -42.68
C LYS A 27 -7.86 22.92 -42.32
N LEU A 28 -7.03 23.56 -43.16
CA LEU A 28 -5.80 24.14 -42.69
C LEU A 28 -6.26 25.07 -41.56
N PHE A 29 -6.04 24.60 -40.32
CA PHE A 29 -6.11 25.47 -39.15
C PHE A 29 -5.02 26.54 -39.40
N SER A 30 -5.44 27.68 -39.91
CA SER A 30 -4.60 28.84 -39.99
C SER A 30 -4.30 29.20 -38.51
N GLN A 31 -3.04 29.03 -38.11
CA GLN A 31 -2.58 29.59 -36.84
C GLN A 31 -2.92 31.07 -36.79
N THR A 32 -3.56 31.50 -35.71
CA THR A 32 -3.79 32.93 -35.49
C THR A 32 -2.43 33.62 -35.29
N GLU A 33 -2.32 34.88 -35.68
CA GLU A 33 -1.10 35.66 -35.50
C GLU A 33 -0.69 35.70 -34.01
N TYR A 34 -1.68 35.73 -33.13
CA TYR A 34 -1.48 35.69 -31.69
C TYR A 34 -0.94 34.32 -31.20
N GLU A 35 -1.48 33.21 -31.64
CA GLU A 35 -0.97 31.87 -31.33
C GLU A 35 0.48 31.70 -31.73
N THR A 36 0.82 32.09 -32.96
CA THR A 36 2.20 32.06 -33.48
C THR A 36 3.14 32.88 -32.60
N SER A 37 2.69 34.07 -32.14
CA SER A 37 3.48 34.93 -31.25
C SER A 37 3.74 34.28 -29.89
N LEU A 38 2.77 33.57 -29.32
CA LEU A 38 2.92 32.86 -28.06
C LEU A 38 3.90 31.67 -28.18
N ILE A 39 3.81 30.89 -29.25
CA ILE A 39 4.73 29.77 -29.50
C ILE A 39 6.16 30.29 -29.62
N LYS A 40 6.36 31.36 -30.43
CA LYS A 40 7.68 32.00 -30.57
C LYS A 40 8.22 32.51 -29.24
N LYS A 41 7.40 33.17 -28.45
CA LYS A 41 7.78 33.65 -27.11
C LYS A 41 8.16 32.50 -26.17
N ALA A 42 7.43 31.38 -26.22
CA ALA A 42 7.73 30.17 -25.44
C ALA A 42 9.09 29.56 -25.83
N GLU A 43 9.42 29.57 -27.13
CA GLU A 43 10.72 29.13 -27.64
C GLU A 43 11.86 30.10 -27.21
N GLU A 44 11.69 31.38 -27.36
CA GLU A 44 12.66 32.42 -26.95
C GLU A 44 12.99 32.28 -25.45
N LEU A 45 11.98 32.04 -24.62
CA LEU A 45 12.12 31.78 -23.18
C LEU A 45 12.60 30.35 -22.85
N SER A 46 12.74 29.48 -23.84
CA SER A 46 13.11 28.07 -23.69
C SER A 46 12.26 27.34 -22.65
N LEU A 47 10.94 27.62 -22.58
CA LEU A 47 10.04 27.09 -21.55
C LEU A 47 9.94 25.56 -21.55
N TYR A 48 10.24 24.90 -22.66
CA TYR A 48 10.29 23.43 -22.74
C TYR A 48 11.42 22.79 -21.91
N LYS A 49 12.39 23.61 -21.43
CA LYS A 49 13.47 23.21 -20.49
C LYS A 49 13.21 23.69 -19.07
N ASP A 50 12.16 24.48 -18.84
CA ASP A 50 11.80 24.96 -17.49
C ASP A 50 11.49 23.75 -16.60
N ASP A 51 12.13 23.67 -15.43
CA ASP A 51 11.97 22.54 -14.50
C ASP A 51 10.51 22.33 -14.10
N TYR A 52 9.72 23.42 -14.04
CA TYR A 52 8.31 23.31 -13.69
C TYR A 52 7.46 22.73 -14.83
N TRP A 53 7.77 23.05 -16.10
CA TRP A 53 7.17 22.39 -17.26
C TRP A 53 7.44 20.90 -17.26
N LEU A 54 8.71 20.53 -17.02
CA LEU A 54 9.12 19.13 -16.95
C LEU A 54 8.41 18.40 -15.81
N LEU A 55 8.22 19.09 -14.67
CA LEU A 55 7.49 18.57 -13.51
C LEU A 55 6.01 18.34 -13.83
N LEU A 56 5.31 19.33 -14.40
CA LEU A 56 3.88 19.21 -14.73
C LEU A 56 3.57 18.06 -15.69
N CYS A 57 4.48 17.77 -16.61
CA CYS A 57 4.37 16.67 -17.56
C CYS A 57 5.08 15.39 -17.08
N HIS A 58 5.61 15.36 -15.84
CA HIS A 58 6.31 14.23 -15.22
C HIS A 58 7.49 13.69 -16.03
N TYR A 59 8.21 14.57 -16.75
CA TYR A 59 9.40 14.18 -17.47
C TYR A 59 10.56 13.86 -16.52
N LYS A 60 11.23 12.77 -16.79
CA LYS A 60 12.51 12.41 -16.17
C LYS A 60 13.60 12.32 -17.23
N LYS A 61 14.84 12.66 -16.83
CA LYS A 61 16.00 12.48 -17.69
C LYS A 61 16.21 11.01 -18.03
N SER A 62 16.45 10.71 -19.28
CA SER A 62 16.73 9.40 -19.84
C SER A 62 18.08 9.45 -20.57
N ILE A 63 18.65 8.30 -20.93
CA ILE A 63 19.89 8.20 -21.70
C ILE A 63 19.79 8.98 -23.03
N THR A 64 18.61 9.02 -23.64
CA THR A 64 18.34 9.64 -24.95
C THR A 64 17.57 10.96 -24.86
N GLY A 65 17.55 11.64 -23.71
CA GLY A 65 16.82 12.89 -23.52
C GLY A 65 15.82 12.84 -22.37
N TYR A 66 14.55 13.05 -22.64
CA TYR A 66 13.47 13.03 -21.65
C TYR A 66 12.48 11.91 -21.94
N LYS A 67 11.86 11.41 -20.88
CA LYS A 67 10.71 10.49 -20.96
C LYS A 67 9.76 10.79 -19.79
N SER A 68 8.47 10.96 -20.09
CA SER A 68 7.45 11.10 -19.06
C SER A 68 7.13 9.75 -18.40
N LEU A 69 6.82 9.78 -17.10
CA LEU A 69 6.32 8.65 -16.32
C LEU A 69 4.87 8.31 -16.67
N LEU A 70 4.13 9.22 -17.29
CA LEU A 70 2.73 8.98 -17.67
C LEU A 70 2.66 8.04 -18.87
N ASP A 71 1.80 7.01 -18.77
CA ASP A 71 1.69 5.97 -19.80
C ASP A 71 0.50 6.16 -20.72
N ASP A 72 -0.48 6.95 -20.29
CA ASP A 72 -1.64 7.28 -21.13
C ASP A 72 -1.23 8.15 -22.33
N LYS A 73 -1.41 7.58 -23.52
CA LYS A 73 -1.12 8.29 -24.79
C LYS A 73 -2.01 9.53 -24.97
N ASN A 74 -3.23 9.52 -24.41
CA ASN A 74 -4.17 10.63 -24.50
C ASN A 74 -3.85 11.80 -23.59
N PHE A 75 -2.83 11.67 -22.72
CA PHE A 75 -2.30 12.78 -21.95
C PHE A 75 -1.47 13.73 -22.80
N PHE A 76 -0.80 13.21 -23.82
CA PHE A 76 0.07 13.99 -24.69
C PHE A 76 -0.72 14.49 -25.89
N LEU A 77 -0.51 15.77 -26.22
CA LEU A 77 -1.12 16.43 -27.37
C LEU A 77 -0.24 16.27 -28.62
N ALA A 78 1.08 16.22 -28.44
CA ALA A 78 2.01 15.91 -29.52
C ALA A 78 2.13 14.38 -29.70
N PRO A 79 2.26 13.87 -30.93
CA PRO A 79 2.42 12.44 -31.21
C PRO A 79 3.63 11.80 -30.50
N ASP A 80 4.71 12.54 -30.33
CA ASP A 80 5.94 12.15 -29.63
C ASP A 80 6.08 12.82 -28.25
N GLY A 81 5.03 13.48 -27.76
CA GLY A 81 5.00 14.27 -26.54
C GLY A 81 5.52 13.53 -25.30
N LYS A 82 5.34 12.20 -25.22
CA LYS A 82 5.93 11.40 -24.13
C LYS A 82 7.45 11.53 -24.00
N LYS A 83 8.16 11.89 -25.08
CA LYS A 83 9.64 11.99 -25.13
C LYS A 83 10.15 13.34 -25.57
N ASN A 84 9.28 14.21 -26.07
CA ASN A 84 9.63 15.49 -26.65
C ASN A 84 8.91 16.64 -25.90
N PRO A 85 9.52 17.19 -24.82
CA PRO A 85 8.92 18.28 -24.07
C PRO A 85 8.63 19.54 -24.88
N LYS A 86 9.41 19.80 -25.97
CA LYS A 86 9.22 20.95 -26.83
C LYS A 86 7.96 20.78 -27.69
N ALA A 87 7.83 19.66 -28.38
CA ALA A 87 6.65 19.39 -29.19
C ALA A 87 5.36 19.38 -28.35
N GLU A 88 5.42 18.83 -27.11
CA GLU A 88 4.28 18.83 -26.19
C GLU A 88 3.91 20.24 -25.74
N LEU A 89 4.89 21.12 -25.51
CA LEU A 89 4.64 22.52 -25.15
C LEU A 89 3.93 23.27 -26.29
N GLU A 90 4.44 23.14 -27.51
CA GLU A 90 3.85 23.75 -28.70
C GLU A 90 2.43 23.25 -28.95
N ALA A 91 2.22 21.93 -28.91
CA ALA A 91 0.90 21.31 -29.05
C ALA A 91 -0.06 21.73 -27.92
N THR A 92 0.45 21.93 -26.70
CA THR A 92 -0.35 22.43 -25.58
C THR A 92 -0.83 23.86 -25.82
N ILE A 93 0.06 24.77 -26.28
CA ILE A 93 -0.34 26.14 -26.62
C ILE A 93 -1.35 26.15 -27.76
N HIS A 94 -1.07 25.39 -28.83
CA HIS A 94 -1.98 25.25 -29.97
C HIS A 94 -3.39 24.79 -29.53
N SER A 95 -3.47 23.82 -28.64
CA SER A 95 -4.74 23.26 -28.17
C SER A 95 -5.65 24.26 -27.44
N PHE A 96 -5.10 25.34 -26.90
CA PHE A 96 -5.88 26.39 -26.22
C PHE A 96 -6.74 27.22 -27.19
N PHE A 97 -6.41 27.18 -28.47
CA PHE A 97 -7.15 27.84 -29.55
C PHE A 97 -8.22 26.95 -30.21
N ASN A 98 -8.42 25.74 -29.71
CA ASN A 98 -9.51 24.89 -30.17
C ASN A 98 -10.88 25.51 -29.84
N GLU A 99 -11.86 25.34 -30.72
CA GLU A 99 -13.24 25.70 -30.41
C GLU A 99 -13.82 24.77 -29.35
N LYS A 100 -14.61 25.34 -28.44
CA LYS A 100 -15.34 24.54 -27.45
C LYS A 100 -16.47 23.76 -28.11
N THR A 101 -16.49 22.45 -27.92
CA THR A 101 -17.60 21.56 -28.31
C THR A 101 -18.27 20.99 -27.06
N GLU A 102 -19.55 20.57 -27.17
CA GLU A 102 -20.30 20.03 -26.03
C GLU A 102 -19.79 18.67 -25.58
N ASP A 103 -19.28 17.87 -26.53
CA ASP A 103 -18.88 16.47 -26.28
C ASP A 103 -17.44 16.29 -25.80
N VAL A 104 -16.60 17.33 -25.85
CA VAL A 104 -15.17 17.24 -25.55
C VAL A 104 -14.76 18.22 -24.46
N ILE A 105 -14.04 17.70 -23.46
CA ILE A 105 -13.45 18.53 -22.42
C ILE A 105 -12.39 19.43 -23.06
N HIS A 106 -12.58 20.74 -22.94
CA HIS A 106 -11.66 21.70 -23.56
C HIS A 106 -10.26 21.63 -22.92
N PRO A 107 -9.16 21.73 -23.72
CA PRO A 107 -7.79 21.61 -23.24
C PRO A 107 -7.42 22.60 -22.12
N THR A 108 -7.91 23.85 -22.14
CA THR A 108 -7.66 24.83 -21.08
C THR A 108 -8.19 24.41 -19.70
N TYR A 109 -9.22 23.56 -19.66
CA TYR A 109 -9.72 22.95 -18.42
C TYR A 109 -9.06 21.61 -18.16
N LYS A 110 -8.96 20.73 -19.17
CA LYS A 110 -8.36 19.39 -19.03
C LYS A 110 -6.92 19.47 -18.52
N TYR A 111 -6.14 20.43 -19.03
CA TYR A 111 -4.75 20.67 -18.65
C TYR A 111 -4.61 21.93 -17.78
N SER A 112 -5.41 22.00 -16.72
CA SER A 112 -5.61 23.18 -15.88
C SER A 112 -4.29 23.72 -15.25
N SER A 113 -3.37 22.85 -14.85
CA SER A 113 -2.07 23.26 -14.30
C SER A 113 -1.18 23.86 -15.37
N ARG A 114 -1.06 23.21 -16.54
CA ARG A 114 -0.30 23.71 -17.67
C ARG A 114 -0.86 25.04 -18.16
N TYR A 115 -2.19 25.15 -18.29
CA TYR A 115 -2.88 26.37 -18.68
C TYR A 115 -2.56 27.53 -17.73
N LYS A 116 -2.73 27.34 -16.43
CA LYS A 116 -2.43 28.36 -15.42
C LYS A 116 -0.97 28.82 -15.49
N TRP A 117 -0.04 27.88 -15.58
CA TRP A 117 1.39 28.17 -15.67
C TRP A 117 1.75 28.94 -16.94
N LEU A 118 1.24 28.49 -18.11
CA LEU A 118 1.50 29.14 -19.40
C LEU A 118 0.88 30.53 -19.45
N CYS A 119 -0.33 30.73 -18.92
CA CYS A 119 -0.94 32.06 -18.80
C CYS A 119 -0.02 33.02 -18.05
N ASN A 120 0.57 32.60 -16.95
CA ASN A 120 1.49 33.40 -16.16
C ASN A 120 2.82 33.67 -16.86
N LYS A 121 3.44 32.63 -17.48
CA LYS A 121 4.76 32.77 -18.15
C LYS A 121 4.71 33.59 -19.43
N LEU A 122 3.65 33.42 -20.19
CA LEU A 122 3.50 34.09 -21.50
C LEU A 122 2.67 35.37 -21.43
N ASN A 123 2.02 35.67 -20.30
CA ASN A 123 1.03 36.74 -20.14
C ASN A 123 -0.09 36.62 -21.18
N ILE A 124 -0.73 35.43 -21.24
CA ILE A 124 -1.79 35.14 -22.20
C ILE A 124 -2.99 36.07 -21.94
N ASP A 125 -3.42 36.80 -22.96
CA ASP A 125 -4.69 37.51 -22.93
C ASP A 125 -5.84 36.54 -23.16
N LYS A 126 -6.57 36.23 -22.09
CA LYS A 126 -7.67 35.26 -22.11
C LYS A 126 -8.84 35.68 -23.02
N ASN A 127 -8.98 36.99 -23.33
CA ASN A 127 -10.01 37.48 -24.24
C ASN A 127 -9.75 37.07 -25.71
N GLN A 128 -8.50 36.69 -26.02
CA GLN A 128 -8.12 36.19 -27.36
C GLN A 128 -8.21 34.66 -27.49
N LEU A 129 -8.65 33.97 -26.45
CA LEU A 129 -8.89 32.53 -26.48
C LEU A 129 -10.36 32.25 -26.76
N PRO A 130 -10.69 31.21 -27.56
CA PRO A 130 -12.07 30.77 -27.77
C PRO A 130 -12.81 30.35 -26.51
N TYR A 131 -12.02 29.89 -25.50
CA TYR A 131 -12.58 29.42 -24.23
C TYR A 131 -11.58 29.57 -23.07
N ASP A 132 -12.06 30.06 -21.92
CA ASP A 132 -11.29 30.11 -20.67
C ASP A 132 -11.70 28.96 -19.74
N GLY A 133 -10.84 27.96 -19.61
CA GLY A 133 -11.03 26.79 -18.74
C GLY A 133 -11.06 27.12 -17.25
N ASP A 134 -10.59 28.29 -16.84
CA ASP A 134 -10.67 28.74 -15.43
C ASP A 134 -12.13 28.91 -14.98
N THR A 135 -13.07 29.12 -15.89
CA THR A 135 -14.50 29.17 -15.58
C THR A 135 -15.02 27.83 -15.05
N GLU A 136 -14.64 26.72 -15.70
CA GLU A 136 -15.03 25.37 -15.23
C GLU A 136 -14.26 24.98 -13.96
N TYR A 137 -13.00 25.32 -13.89
CA TYR A 137 -12.20 25.10 -12.70
C TYR A 137 -12.77 25.82 -11.47
N ALA A 138 -13.21 27.08 -11.64
CA ALA A 138 -13.81 27.86 -10.56
C ALA A 138 -15.10 27.19 -10.00
N LYS A 139 -15.91 26.58 -10.86
CA LYS A 139 -17.10 25.81 -10.41
C LYS A 139 -16.72 24.62 -9.53
N ILE A 140 -15.69 23.87 -9.93
CA ILE A 140 -15.20 22.73 -9.14
C ILE A 140 -14.62 23.21 -7.80
N LYS A 141 -13.82 24.28 -7.84
CA LYS A 141 -13.23 24.89 -6.64
C LYS A 141 -14.32 25.36 -5.66
N GLU A 142 -15.36 26.02 -6.16
CA GLU A 142 -16.51 26.49 -5.36
C GLU A 142 -17.32 25.30 -4.80
N MET A 143 -17.48 24.23 -5.58
CA MET A 143 -18.18 23.02 -5.12
C MET A 143 -17.41 22.32 -4.00
N LEU A 144 -16.08 22.21 -4.11
CA LEU A 144 -15.23 21.53 -3.14
C LEU A 144 -14.91 22.39 -1.92
N LYS A 145 -14.96 23.73 -2.03
CA LYS A 145 -14.64 24.71 -0.97
C LYS A 145 -13.35 24.36 -0.22
N VAL A 146 -12.30 24.07 -0.96
CA VAL A 146 -11.02 23.57 -0.41
C VAL A 146 -10.42 24.60 0.53
N LYS A 147 -10.27 24.23 1.80
CA LYS A 147 -9.55 24.97 2.82
C LYS A 147 -8.13 24.46 2.99
N SER A 148 -7.96 23.15 3.06
CA SER A 148 -6.66 22.49 3.17
C SER A 148 -6.74 21.04 2.74
N PHE A 149 -5.59 20.42 2.56
CA PHE A 149 -5.48 18.97 2.35
C PHE A 149 -4.90 18.28 3.58
N TYR A 150 -5.34 17.06 3.82
CA TYR A 150 -4.72 16.14 4.75
C TYR A 150 -4.16 14.95 3.99
N LEU A 151 -2.99 14.51 4.37
CA LEU A 151 -2.46 13.20 3.98
C LEU A 151 -3.03 12.17 4.96
N VAL A 152 -3.69 11.15 4.44
CA VAL A 152 -4.32 10.09 5.24
C VAL A 152 -3.58 8.79 5.04
N PHE A 153 -3.20 8.15 6.15
CA PHE A 153 -2.48 6.89 6.17
C PHE A 153 -3.26 5.82 6.98
N PRO A 154 -4.03 4.95 6.33
CA PRO A 154 -4.47 3.69 6.94
C PRO A 154 -3.27 2.77 7.18
N ALA A 155 -3.04 2.40 8.44
CA ALA A 155 -1.89 1.62 8.86
C ALA A 155 -1.78 0.28 8.11
N ALA A 156 -0.60 -0.33 8.12
CA ALA A 156 -0.32 -1.62 7.50
C ALA A 156 -1.30 -2.72 7.94
N TYR A 157 -1.70 -3.58 7.00
CA TYR A 157 -2.59 -4.71 7.27
C TYR A 157 -2.02 -6.00 6.69
N MET A 158 -1.44 -6.82 7.56
CA MET A 158 -0.68 -8.01 7.20
C MET A 158 -1.50 -9.09 6.48
N ASN A 159 -2.81 -9.14 6.70
CA ASN A 159 -3.67 -10.18 6.10
C ASN A 159 -4.14 -9.85 4.67
N SER A 160 -3.62 -8.79 4.06
CA SER A 160 -3.89 -8.44 2.67
C SER A 160 -2.60 -8.07 1.94
N PRO A 161 -2.20 -8.78 0.89
CA PRO A 161 -0.98 -8.48 0.11
C PRO A 161 -0.92 -7.03 -0.39
N VAL A 162 -2.06 -6.47 -0.77
CA VAL A 162 -2.18 -5.09 -1.29
C VAL A 162 -2.01 -4.03 -0.20
N SER A 163 -2.29 -4.39 1.05
CA SER A 163 -2.34 -3.47 2.18
C SER A 163 -1.21 -3.68 3.20
N MET A 164 -0.25 -4.57 2.90
CA MET A 164 0.83 -4.92 3.82
C MET A 164 1.69 -3.73 4.24
N PHE A 165 1.90 -2.77 3.33
CA PHE A 165 2.72 -1.57 3.58
C PHE A 165 1.89 -0.36 4.02
N GLY A 166 0.57 -0.50 4.10
CA GLY A 166 -0.32 0.64 4.29
C GLY A 166 -0.81 1.22 2.97
N HIS A 167 -1.41 2.39 3.04
CA HIS A 167 -1.89 3.12 1.88
C HIS A 167 -1.79 4.63 2.14
N LEU A 168 -1.71 5.46 1.09
CA LEU A 168 -1.76 6.92 1.20
C LEU A 168 -2.83 7.48 0.26
N PHE A 169 -3.57 8.46 0.76
CA PHE A 169 -4.51 9.23 -0.03
C PHE A 169 -4.74 10.62 0.61
N PHE A 170 -5.35 11.54 -0.13
CA PHE A 170 -5.68 12.85 0.42
C PHE A 170 -7.13 12.91 0.90
N LEU A 171 -7.34 13.72 1.93
CA LEU A 171 -8.63 14.21 2.34
C LEU A 171 -8.68 15.73 2.10
N ILE A 172 -9.75 16.20 1.49
CA ILE A 172 -10.04 17.63 1.36
C ILE A 172 -10.80 18.09 2.61
N GLU A 173 -10.19 19.01 3.36
CA GLU A 173 -10.91 19.78 4.36
C GLU A 173 -11.65 20.91 3.64
N SER A 174 -12.96 20.91 3.71
CA SER A 174 -13.81 21.93 3.12
C SER A 174 -14.35 22.89 4.19
N GLU A 175 -14.56 24.15 3.81
CA GLU A 175 -15.17 25.13 4.72
C GLU A 175 -16.58 24.67 5.15
N ASN A 176 -16.89 24.81 6.43
CA ASN A 176 -18.20 24.51 7.02
C ASN A 176 -18.70 23.07 6.80
N THR A 177 -17.84 22.15 6.43
CA THR A 177 -18.18 20.74 6.23
C THR A 177 -17.54 19.89 7.32
N PRO A 178 -18.28 19.03 8.03
CA PRO A 178 -17.68 18.09 8.96
C PRO A 178 -16.62 17.22 8.26
N HIS A 179 -15.50 16.95 8.93
CA HIS A 179 -14.36 16.20 8.37
C HIS A 179 -14.77 14.89 7.67
N LEU A 180 -15.69 14.12 8.29
CA LEU A 180 -16.20 12.86 7.72
C LEU A 180 -17.07 13.03 6.47
N ALA A 181 -17.63 14.21 6.24
CA ALA A 181 -18.44 14.52 5.06
C ALA A 181 -17.60 15.10 3.91
N GLY A 182 -16.30 15.30 4.12
CA GLY A 182 -15.36 15.77 3.10
C GLY A 182 -15.17 14.78 1.94
N MET A 183 -14.42 15.22 0.94
CA MET A 183 -14.03 14.39 -0.21
C MET A 183 -12.62 13.88 -0.04
N SER A 184 -12.37 12.66 -0.46
CA SER A 184 -11.04 12.05 -0.51
C SER A 184 -10.56 11.93 -1.95
N ILE A 185 -9.25 12.02 -2.16
CA ILE A 185 -8.60 11.81 -3.45
C ILE A 185 -7.67 10.63 -3.27
N ASN A 186 -8.01 9.55 -3.94
CA ASN A 186 -7.29 8.29 -3.87
C ASN A 186 -6.57 8.03 -5.19
N TYR A 187 -5.31 7.59 -5.12
CA TYR A 187 -4.62 7.02 -6.27
C TYR A 187 -4.49 5.51 -6.07
N GLY A 188 -4.95 4.74 -7.04
CA GLY A 188 -4.95 3.29 -6.91
C GLY A 188 -5.01 2.55 -8.23
N ALA A 189 -4.59 1.28 -8.19
CA ALA A 189 -4.69 0.37 -9.33
C ALA A 189 -6.16 0.01 -9.63
N ILE A 190 -6.55 0.08 -10.90
CA ILE A 190 -7.81 -0.46 -11.40
C ILE A 190 -7.57 -1.92 -11.76
N ALA A 191 -7.66 -2.79 -10.76
CA ALA A 191 -7.46 -4.22 -10.93
C ALA A 191 -8.79 -4.95 -11.13
N THR A 192 -8.85 -5.78 -12.16
CA THR A 192 -9.99 -6.65 -12.47
C THR A 192 -9.83 -8.06 -11.91
N ASP A 193 -8.60 -8.46 -11.58
CA ASP A 193 -8.30 -9.78 -11.04
C ASP A 193 -8.61 -9.85 -9.54
N PRO A 194 -9.11 -10.99 -9.02
CA PRO A 194 -9.23 -11.19 -7.58
C PRO A 194 -7.84 -11.28 -6.94
N PRO A 195 -7.69 -10.95 -5.63
CA PRO A 195 -6.43 -11.10 -4.92
C PRO A 195 -5.89 -12.54 -5.00
N SER A 196 -4.79 -12.72 -5.73
CA SER A 196 -4.19 -14.02 -6.05
C SER A 196 -2.70 -13.84 -6.35
N LEU A 197 -1.98 -14.95 -6.55
CA LEU A 197 -0.59 -14.90 -7.00
C LEU A 197 -0.45 -14.19 -8.36
N ILE A 198 -1.38 -14.44 -9.29
CA ILE A 198 -1.41 -13.78 -10.60
C ILE A 198 -1.59 -12.27 -10.44
N TYR A 199 -2.48 -11.85 -9.55
CA TYR A 199 -2.67 -10.43 -9.21
C TYR A 199 -1.38 -9.81 -8.68
N ALA A 200 -0.67 -10.48 -7.79
CA ALA A 200 0.59 -9.99 -7.23
C ALA A 200 1.68 -9.86 -8.32
N ILE A 201 1.84 -10.87 -9.18
CA ILE A 201 2.79 -10.85 -10.30
C ILE A 201 2.46 -9.70 -11.27
N LYS A 202 1.21 -9.57 -11.70
CA LYS A 202 0.77 -8.48 -12.57
C LYS A 202 1.03 -7.11 -11.95
N GLY A 203 0.80 -6.95 -10.65
CA GLY A 203 1.06 -5.71 -9.93
C GLY A 203 2.55 -5.38 -9.80
N ILE A 204 3.43 -6.37 -9.63
CA ILE A 204 4.88 -6.16 -9.61
C ILE A 204 5.38 -5.67 -10.98
N PHE A 205 4.79 -6.16 -12.09
CA PHE A 205 5.20 -5.81 -13.45
C PHE A 205 4.39 -4.66 -14.08
N GLY A 206 3.59 -3.91 -13.32
CA GLY A 206 2.89 -2.73 -13.81
C GLY A 206 1.73 -3.01 -14.77
N ALA A 207 1.08 -4.17 -14.69
CA ALA A 207 0.02 -4.55 -15.61
C ALA A 207 -1.35 -3.92 -15.31
N TYR A 208 -1.48 -3.08 -14.29
CA TYR A 208 -2.72 -2.40 -13.96
C TYR A 208 -2.59 -0.89 -14.15
N PRO A 209 -3.56 -0.21 -14.78
CA PRO A 209 -3.57 1.25 -14.81
C PRO A 209 -3.89 1.80 -13.42
N GLY A 210 -3.11 2.79 -12.99
CA GLY A 210 -3.34 3.58 -11.78
C GLY A 210 -4.00 4.91 -12.11
N ARG A 211 -5.03 5.30 -11.34
CA ARG A 211 -5.74 6.57 -11.54
C ARG A 211 -6.06 7.27 -10.24
N TYR A 212 -6.23 8.60 -10.34
CA TYR A 212 -6.81 9.38 -9.26
C TYR A 212 -8.33 9.28 -9.31
N GLU A 213 -8.93 9.02 -8.14
CA GLU A 213 -10.37 8.98 -7.96
C GLU A 213 -10.78 9.92 -6.83
N ILE A 214 -11.84 10.71 -7.04
CA ILE A 214 -12.42 11.59 -6.02
C ILE A 214 -13.67 10.90 -5.48
N LEU A 215 -13.66 10.58 -4.19
CA LEU A 215 -14.70 9.81 -3.52
C LEU A 215 -15.08 10.46 -2.18
N PRO A 216 -16.33 10.33 -1.70
CA PRO A 216 -16.68 10.75 -0.35
C PRO A 216 -15.80 10.07 0.70
N TYR A 217 -15.25 10.84 1.64
CA TYR A 217 -14.31 10.34 2.64
C TYR A 217 -14.91 9.23 3.52
N TYR A 218 -16.21 9.32 3.86
CA TYR A 218 -16.86 8.27 4.66
C TYR A 218 -16.78 6.88 4.01
N LYS A 219 -16.71 6.78 2.67
CA LYS A 219 -16.53 5.50 1.97
C LYS A 219 -15.14 4.91 2.25
N GLN A 220 -14.10 5.75 2.29
CA GLN A 220 -12.75 5.32 2.65
C GLN A 220 -12.67 4.89 4.11
N ILE A 221 -13.28 5.65 5.03
CA ILE A 221 -13.37 5.27 6.43
C ILE A 221 -14.12 3.95 6.61
N THR A 222 -15.24 3.76 5.90
CA THR A 222 -15.96 2.48 5.94
C THR A 222 -15.05 1.33 5.48
N LYS A 223 -14.34 1.49 4.38
CA LYS A 223 -13.41 0.49 3.86
C LYS A 223 -12.28 0.20 4.85
N TYR A 224 -11.52 1.22 5.23
CA TYR A 224 -10.28 1.02 5.99
C TYR A 224 -10.54 0.80 7.49
N SER A 225 -11.38 1.62 8.14
CA SER A 225 -11.56 1.54 9.60
C SER A 225 -12.58 0.50 10.04
N TYR A 226 -13.61 0.20 9.22
CA TYR A 226 -14.65 -0.76 9.58
C TYR A 226 -14.43 -2.14 8.95
N LEU A 227 -14.18 -2.23 7.63
CA LEU A 227 -14.02 -3.53 6.95
C LEU A 227 -12.62 -4.09 7.13
N ASP A 228 -11.59 -3.30 6.84
CA ASP A 228 -10.18 -3.72 6.97
C ASP A 228 -9.68 -3.63 8.41
N MET A 229 -10.42 -2.95 9.31
CA MET A 229 -10.06 -2.77 10.74
C MET A 229 -8.67 -2.17 10.95
N ARG A 230 -8.32 -1.15 10.16
CA ARG A 230 -7.03 -0.47 10.16
C ARG A 230 -7.15 0.86 10.89
N ASP A 231 -6.24 1.12 11.80
CA ASP A 231 -6.06 2.44 12.38
C ASP A 231 -5.63 3.42 11.30
N THR A 232 -6.08 4.65 11.39
CA THR A 232 -5.80 5.68 10.39
C THR A 232 -5.12 6.87 11.05
N TRP A 233 -4.13 7.42 10.38
CA TRP A 233 -3.43 8.63 10.80
C TRP A 233 -3.64 9.71 9.76
N GLU A 234 -3.98 10.90 10.21
CA GLU A 234 -4.29 12.06 9.37
C GLU A 234 -3.27 13.15 9.68
N TYR A 235 -2.64 13.71 8.63
CA TYR A 235 -1.63 14.75 8.74
C TYR A 235 -2.04 15.93 7.89
N LYS A 236 -2.28 17.10 8.49
CA LYS A 236 -2.54 18.31 7.72
C LYS A 236 -1.32 18.67 6.88
N LEU A 237 -1.53 19.00 5.60
CA LEU A 237 -0.47 19.52 4.75
C LEU A 237 -0.25 21.01 5.05
N ASN A 238 1.00 21.40 5.27
CA ASN A 238 1.41 22.77 5.52
C ASN A 238 1.59 23.51 4.18
N LEU A 239 0.48 23.83 3.53
CA LEU A 239 0.42 24.52 2.25
C LEU A 239 -0.33 25.85 2.40
N SER A 240 0.09 26.88 1.66
CA SER A 240 -0.66 28.13 1.52
C SER A 240 -1.89 27.94 0.64
N ASP A 241 -2.78 28.93 0.59
CA ASP A 241 -4.00 28.89 -0.25
C ASP A 241 -3.65 28.75 -1.74
N ASP A 242 -2.62 29.48 -2.22
CA ASP A 242 -2.15 29.38 -3.61
C ASP A 242 -1.54 27.99 -3.91
N GLN A 243 -0.85 27.40 -2.93
CA GLN A 243 -0.31 26.06 -3.05
C GLN A 243 -1.41 25.00 -3.04
N ASN A 244 -2.46 25.17 -2.22
CA ASN A 244 -3.65 24.33 -2.24
C ASN A 244 -4.37 24.42 -3.59
N ASP A 245 -4.49 25.63 -4.17
CA ASP A 245 -5.07 25.82 -5.50
C ASP A 245 -4.24 25.12 -6.59
N THR A 246 -2.93 25.27 -6.55
CA THR A 246 -2.01 24.61 -7.49
C THR A 246 -2.09 23.07 -7.38
N MET A 247 -2.13 22.56 -6.15
CA MET A 247 -2.31 21.12 -5.89
C MET A 247 -3.62 20.59 -6.45
N LEU A 248 -4.73 21.31 -6.23
CA LEU A 248 -6.04 20.93 -6.75
C LEU A 248 -6.06 20.89 -8.28
N ARG A 249 -5.50 21.91 -8.94
CA ARG A 249 -5.41 21.97 -10.41
C ARG A 249 -4.65 20.75 -10.96
N HIS A 250 -3.53 20.41 -10.33
CA HIS A 250 -2.72 19.29 -10.79
C HIS A 250 -3.43 17.94 -10.57
N ILE A 251 -4.13 17.77 -9.45
CA ILE A 251 -4.96 16.58 -9.20
C ILE A 251 -6.05 16.45 -10.25
N LEU A 252 -6.74 17.55 -10.59
CA LEU A 252 -7.78 17.53 -11.63
C LEU A 252 -7.20 17.18 -12.99
N GLU A 253 -6.08 17.75 -13.38
CA GLU A 253 -5.38 17.40 -14.63
C GLU A 253 -5.00 15.92 -14.65
N MET A 254 -4.44 15.41 -13.57
CA MET A 254 -4.04 14.01 -13.44
C MET A 254 -5.22 13.03 -13.38
N SER A 255 -6.43 13.49 -13.02
CA SER A 255 -7.62 12.63 -12.98
C SER A 255 -8.09 12.17 -14.36
N PHE A 256 -7.65 12.85 -15.42
CA PHE A 256 -7.95 12.49 -16.81
C PHE A 256 -6.95 11.51 -17.44
N THR A 257 -5.96 11.04 -16.69
CA THR A 257 -4.88 10.18 -17.20
C THR A 257 -4.63 8.98 -16.30
N TYR A 258 -3.74 8.10 -16.73
CA TYR A 258 -3.25 6.99 -15.93
C TYR A 258 -1.74 6.80 -16.09
N THR A 259 -1.13 6.13 -15.10
CA THR A 259 0.21 5.53 -15.21
C THR A 259 0.09 4.03 -15.01
N ASP A 260 1.04 3.26 -15.50
CA ASP A 260 1.15 1.85 -15.12
C ASP A 260 1.47 1.77 -13.61
N TYR A 261 0.66 1.01 -12.87
CA TYR A 261 0.76 0.91 -11.42
C TYR A 261 1.66 -0.26 -11.03
N PHE A 262 2.82 0.06 -10.50
CA PHE A 262 3.76 -0.92 -9.94
C PHE A 262 3.62 -1.01 -8.42
N PHE A 263 3.48 -2.22 -7.88
CA PHE A 263 3.29 -2.37 -6.44
C PHE A 263 4.48 -1.90 -5.61
N LEU A 264 5.67 -1.92 -6.16
CA LEU A 264 6.90 -1.64 -5.43
C LEU A 264 7.36 -0.18 -5.55
N ASP A 265 7.24 0.48 -6.70
CA ASP A 265 7.82 1.81 -6.92
C ASP A 265 6.82 2.87 -7.39
N GLU A 266 6.15 2.73 -8.53
CA GLU A 266 5.15 3.68 -9.03
C GLU A 266 3.74 3.35 -8.48
N ASN A 267 3.64 3.33 -7.15
CA ASN A 267 2.43 2.98 -6.41
C ASN A 267 1.70 4.23 -5.87
N CYS A 268 0.69 4.02 -5.03
CA CYS A 268 -0.07 5.10 -4.41
C CYS A 268 0.83 6.07 -3.61
N ALA A 269 1.87 5.57 -2.95
CA ALA A 269 2.75 6.39 -2.15
C ALA A 269 3.67 7.29 -3.01
N TYR A 270 4.13 6.80 -4.15
CA TYR A 270 4.92 7.62 -5.07
C TYR A 270 4.07 8.66 -5.80
N CYS A 271 2.94 8.24 -6.35
CA CYS A 271 2.09 9.12 -7.14
C CYS A 271 1.43 10.22 -6.30
N ILE A 272 1.25 10.02 -4.98
CA ILE A 272 0.77 11.06 -4.07
C ILE A 272 1.76 12.24 -3.98
N LEU A 273 3.04 12.05 -4.32
CA LEU A 273 4.04 13.12 -4.31
C LEU A 273 3.85 14.11 -5.46
N PHE A 274 3.29 13.70 -6.58
CA PHE A 274 3.14 14.52 -7.78
C PHE A 274 2.39 15.84 -7.52
N PRO A 275 1.16 15.84 -6.98
CA PRO A 275 0.45 17.07 -6.73
C PRO A 275 1.07 17.93 -5.59
N ILE A 276 1.73 17.29 -4.62
CA ILE A 276 2.44 18.02 -3.57
C ILE A 276 3.65 18.75 -4.17
N GLU A 277 4.43 18.09 -5.02
CA GLU A 277 5.59 18.68 -5.67
C GLU A 277 5.18 19.77 -6.67
N ALA A 278 4.04 19.62 -7.36
CA ALA A 278 3.50 20.68 -8.20
C ALA A 278 3.17 21.95 -7.40
N ALA A 279 2.70 21.82 -6.16
CA ALA A 279 2.47 22.92 -5.24
C ALA A 279 3.76 23.46 -4.58
N ARG A 280 4.78 22.60 -4.42
CA ARG A 280 6.06 22.90 -3.76
C ARG A 280 7.24 22.35 -4.57
N PRO A 281 7.51 22.95 -5.75
CA PRO A 281 8.56 22.48 -6.67
C PRO A 281 9.97 22.58 -6.09
N ASP A 282 10.17 23.45 -5.10
CA ASP A 282 11.43 23.58 -4.35
C ASP A 282 11.83 22.31 -3.60
N THR A 283 10.89 21.44 -3.29
CA THR A 283 11.11 20.23 -2.46
C THR A 283 11.66 19.03 -3.22
N LYS A 284 11.52 19.01 -4.54
CA LYS A 284 12.06 17.97 -5.43
C LYS A 284 11.74 16.53 -4.97
N LEU A 285 10.49 16.33 -4.55
CA LEU A 285 10.05 15.09 -3.88
C LEU A 285 10.18 13.84 -4.75
N THR A 286 10.10 13.98 -6.07
CA THR A 286 10.14 12.86 -7.02
C THR A 286 11.48 12.68 -7.72
N GLU A 287 12.51 13.53 -7.43
CA GLU A 287 13.84 13.39 -8.05
C GLU A 287 14.58 12.15 -7.56
N GLU A 288 14.57 11.89 -6.26
CA GLU A 288 15.16 10.69 -5.68
C GLU A 288 14.20 9.52 -5.82
N ARG A 289 14.48 8.64 -6.76
CA ARG A 289 13.70 7.41 -6.95
C ARG A 289 14.35 6.28 -6.16
N SER A 290 13.63 5.76 -5.16
CA SER A 290 13.99 4.50 -4.53
C SER A 290 13.53 3.33 -5.41
N LEU A 291 14.24 2.19 -5.33
CA LEU A 291 13.81 0.93 -5.95
C LEU A 291 12.44 0.46 -5.42
N VAL A 292 12.11 0.91 -4.23
CA VAL A 292 10.83 0.63 -3.58
C VAL A 292 10.37 1.86 -2.83
N VAL A 293 9.09 2.19 -2.95
CA VAL A 293 8.47 3.34 -2.29
C VAL A 293 7.40 2.86 -1.32
N GLU A 294 7.69 3.00 -0.04
CA GLU A 294 6.74 2.66 1.03
C GLU A 294 6.00 3.90 1.54
N PRO A 295 4.72 3.77 1.90
CA PRO A 295 3.95 4.87 2.49
C PRO A 295 4.63 5.56 3.66
N VAL A 296 5.28 4.80 4.53
CA VAL A 296 5.99 5.32 5.71
C VAL A 296 7.20 6.16 5.33
N GLN A 297 7.95 5.77 4.29
CA GLN A 297 9.08 6.55 3.76
C GLN A 297 8.60 7.89 3.20
N VAL A 298 7.45 7.91 2.52
CA VAL A 298 6.83 9.15 2.00
C VAL A 298 6.45 10.07 3.15
N ILE A 299 5.81 9.56 4.21
CA ILE A 299 5.48 10.36 5.40
C ILE A 299 6.75 10.99 6.01
N ARG A 300 7.83 10.22 6.15
CA ARG A 300 9.11 10.73 6.65
C ARG A 300 9.70 11.82 5.74
N LYS A 301 9.68 11.57 4.42
CA LYS A 301 10.16 12.53 3.42
C LYS A 301 9.40 13.85 3.52
N LEU A 302 8.07 13.80 3.53
CA LEU A 302 7.23 14.99 3.67
C LEU A 302 7.45 15.70 5.02
N LYS A 303 7.63 14.95 6.11
CA LYS A 303 7.93 15.54 7.42
C LYS A 303 9.30 16.22 7.44
N LYS A 304 10.32 15.63 6.82
CA LYS A 304 11.67 16.23 6.67
C LYS A 304 11.62 17.57 5.95
N HIS A 305 10.72 17.72 4.98
CA HIS A 305 10.51 18.98 4.24
C HIS A 305 9.55 19.95 4.95
N GLY A 306 9.09 19.66 6.18
CA GLY A 306 8.17 20.52 6.93
C GLY A 306 6.75 20.60 6.36
N LEU A 307 6.40 19.66 5.47
CA LEU A 307 5.11 19.65 4.77
C LEU A 307 3.97 19.02 5.56
N LEU A 308 4.26 18.35 6.69
CA LEU A 308 3.25 17.69 7.52
C LEU A 308 3.12 18.37 8.89
N GLY A 309 1.88 18.64 9.29
CA GLY A 309 1.51 18.99 10.64
C GLY A 309 1.57 17.80 11.61
N ASN A 310 1.00 18.00 12.80
CA ASN A 310 0.90 16.93 13.79
C ASN A 310 -0.01 15.81 13.29
N ALA A 311 0.29 14.59 13.72
CA ALA A 311 -0.52 13.42 13.40
C ALA A 311 -1.78 13.39 14.25
N GLU A 312 -2.93 13.23 13.62
CA GLU A 312 -4.21 12.96 14.27
C GLU A 312 -4.53 11.46 14.15
N TYR A 313 -4.84 10.84 15.28
CA TYR A 313 -5.11 9.41 15.35
C TYR A 313 -6.61 9.12 15.26
N ARG A 314 -7.00 8.28 14.33
CA ARG A 314 -8.36 7.75 14.21
C ARG A 314 -8.34 6.23 14.42
N PRO A 315 -8.83 5.75 15.57
CA PRO A 315 -8.86 4.32 15.87
C PRO A 315 -9.83 3.57 14.95
N SER A 316 -9.43 2.39 14.52
CA SER A 316 -10.27 1.43 13.80
C SER A 316 -11.38 0.87 14.69
N MET A 317 -12.35 0.20 14.08
CA MET A 317 -13.35 -0.58 14.81
C MET A 317 -12.67 -1.64 15.69
N TYR A 318 -11.60 -2.30 15.20
CA TYR A 318 -10.84 -3.27 15.99
C TYR A 318 -10.24 -2.65 17.24
N SER A 319 -9.53 -1.53 17.12
CA SER A 319 -8.91 -0.83 18.25
C SER A 319 -9.97 -0.36 19.26
N LYS A 320 -11.09 0.19 18.79
CA LYS A 320 -12.23 0.55 19.63
C LYS A 320 -12.79 -0.63 20.40
N MET A 321 -13.05 -1.73 19.72
CA MET A 321 -13.58 -2.94 20.33
C MET A 321 -12.60 -3.55 21.34
N MET A 322 -11.31 -3.63 21.02
CA MET A 322 -10.32 -4.19 21.93
C MET A 322 -10.15 -3.32 23.17
N HIS A 323 -10.20 -2.00 23.04
CA HIS A 323 -10.17 -1.08 24.16
C HIS A 323 -11.39 -1.28 25.08
N LYS A 324 -12.60 -1.20 24.54
CA LYS A 324 -13.86 -1.43 25.30
C LYS A 324 -13.88 -2.80 25.97
N LYS A 325 -13.41 -3.84 25.29
CA LYS A 325 -13.30 -5.21 25.81
C LYS A 325 -12.38 -5.31 27.02
N GLY A 326 -11.34 -4.46 27.08
CA GLY A 326 -10.40 -4.41 28.22
C GLY A 326 -11.08 -4.08 29.55
N PHE A 327 -12.17 -3.33 29.52
CA PHE A 327 -12.97 -2.95 30.70
C PHE A 327 -14.06 -3.98 31.05
N MET A 328 -14.14 -5.11 30.35
CA MET A 328 -15.18 -6.13 30.56
C MET A 328 -14.60 -7.38 31.20
N ASN A 329 -15.29 -7.92 32.22
CA ASN A 329 -14.98 -9.21 32.79
C ASN A 329 -15.50 -10.37 31.91
N TYR A 330 -15.22 -11.62 32.31
CA TYR A 330 -15.61 -12.81 31.55
C TYR A 330 -17.12 -12.94 31.38
N SER A 331 -17.91 -12.67 32.44
CA SER A 331 -19.38 -12.77 32.41
C SER A 331 -19.98 -11.76 31.44
N GLN A 332 -19.52 -10.51 31.49
CA GLN A 332 -19.92 -9.44 30.56
C GLN A 332 -19.62 -9.80 29.10
N LYS A 333 -18.40 -10.28 28.81
CA LYS A 333 -17.99 -10.77 27.48
C LYS A 333 -18.88 -11.89 26.97
N LYS A 334 -19.18 -12.87 27.83
CA LYS A 334 -20.07 -14.00 27.50
C LYS A 334 -21.51 -13.52 27.22
N PHE A 335 -22.00 -12.60 28.03
CA PHE A 335 -23.33 -12.00 27.87
C PHE A 335 -23.45 -11.28 26.52
N VAL A 336 -22.52 -10.34 26.23
CA VAL A 336 -22.55 -9.60 24.94
C VAL A 336 -22.51 -10.52 23.74
N LYS A 337 -21.68 -11.55 23.79
CA LYS A 337 -21.62 -12.54 22.70
C LYS A 337 -22.97 -13.25 22.48
N LYS A 338 -23.65 -13.63 23.58
CA LYS A 338 -24.98 -14.22 23.50
C LYS A 338 -26.04 -13.23 23.00
N LEU A 339 -26.01 -11.99 23.50
CA LEU A 339 -26.91 -10.91 23.10
C LEU A 339 -26.82 -10.66 21.58
N CYS A 340 -25.61 -10.43 21.07
CA CYS A 340 -25.40 -10.15 19.65
C CYS A 340 -25.73 -11.35 18.73
N LEU A 341 -25.66 -12.57 19.22
CA LEU A 341 -26.08 -13.78 18.50
C LEU A 341 -27.57 -14.16 18.72
N GLY A 342 -28.34 -13.33 19.45
CA GLY A 342 -29.77 -13.58 19.72
C GLY A 342 -30.06 -14.72 20.70
N LYS A 343 -29.09 -15.05 21.56
CA LYS A 343 -29.18 -16.11 22.58
C LYS A 343 -29.36 -15.54 23.99
N ALA A 344 -29.50 -14.25 24.15
CA ALA A 344 -29.86 -13.52 25.35
C ALA A 344 -30.61 -12.25 25.02
N GLU A 345 -31.39 -11.73 25.95
CA GLU A 345 -32.12 -10.47 25.84
C GLU A 345 -31.44 -9.36 26.66
N ILE A 346 -31.74 -8.10 26.35
CA ILE A 346 -31.20 -6.93 27.08
C ILE A 346 -31.61 -6.95 28.55
N SER A 347 -32.80 -7.45 28.87
CA SER A 347 -33.27 -7.65 30.25
C SER A 347 -32.36 -8.52 31.11
N ASN A 348 -31.53 -9.37 30.47
CA ASN A 348 -30.57 -10.25 31.14
C ASN A 348 -29.18 -9.60 31.34
N ILE A 349 -29.08 -8.27 31.24
CA ILE A 349 -27.82 -7.56 31.56
C ILE A 349 -27.40 -7.94 32.99
N PRO A 350 -26.13 -8.33 33.22
CA PRO A 350 -25.67 -8.69 34.56
C PRO A 350 -25.98 -7.61 35.61
N GLU A 351 -26.46 -8.03 36.75
CA GLU A 351 -26.79 -7.14 37.85
C GLU A 351 -25.52 -6.53 38.48
N GLY A 352 -25.67 -5.40 39.20
CA GLY A 352 -24.57 -4.75 39.93
C GLY A 352 -23.59 -3.95 39.07
N LEU A 353 -23.87 -3.75 37.80
CA LEU A 353 -23.06 -2.90 36.93
C LEU A 353 -23.39 -1.43 37.12
N SER A 354 -22.35 -0.57 37.11
CA SER A 354 -22.54 0.88 37.04
C SER A 354 -23.12 1.29 35.66
N ASP A 355 -23.60 2.51 35.56
CA ASP A 355 -24.14 3.04 34.31
C ASP A 355 -23.05 3.17 33.24
N GLU A 356 -21.80 3.51 33.63
CA GLU A 356 -20.65 3.55 32.74
C GLU A 356 -20.28 2.15 32.21
N GLU A 357 -20.38 1.10 33.05
CA GLU A 357 -20.12 -0.29 32.65
C GLU A 357 -21.21 -0.79 31.70
N LYS A 358 -22.48 -0.51 31.99
CA LYS A 358 -23.61 -0.85 31.10
C LYS A 358 -23.47 -0.12 29.77
N ALA A 359 -23.11 1.18 29.77
CA ALA A 359 -22.86 1.95 28.57
C ALA A 359 -21.74 1.33 27.73
N ASN A 360 -20.58 1.02 28.34
CA ASN A 360 -19.45 0.37 27.68
C ASN A 360 -19.85 -0.98 27.06
N LEU A 361 -20.63 -1.79 27.77
CA LEU A 361 -21.11 -3.10 27.31
C LEU A 361 -22.03 -2.96 26.09
N LEU A 362 -22.96 -2.02 26.09
CA LEU A 362 -23.89 -1.80 24.97
C LEU A 362 -23.21 -1.15 23.77
N GLU A 363 -22.27 -0.24 23.98
CA GLU A 363 -21.46 0.33 22.91
C GLU A 363 -20.57 -0.73 22.26
N PHE A 364 -19.95 -1.62 23.05
CA PHE A 364 -19.24 -2.76 22.50
C PHE A 364 -20.15 -3.71 21.72
N ALA A 365 -21.39 -3.95 22.22
CA ALA A 365 -22.37 -4.77 21.50
C ALA A 365 -22.76 -4.16 20.15
N SER A 366 -22.92 -2.83 20.06
CA SER A 366 -23.17 -2.13 18.80
C SER A 366 -22.06 -2.35 17.79
N ASP A 367 -20.79 -2.15 18.21
CA ASP A 367 -19.62 -2.35 17.36
C ASP A 367 -19.51 -3.82 16.91
N TYR A 368 -19.78 -4.76 17.82
CA TYR A 368 -19.74 -6.18 17.50
C TYR A 368 -20.85 -6.64 16.54
N LEU A 369 -22.05 -6.05 16.61
CA LEU A 369 -23.12 -6.28 15.65
C LEU A 369 -22.73 -5.81 14.24
N ILE A 370 -22.08 -4.66 14.11
CA ILE A 370 -21.54 -4.17 12.84
C ILE A 370 -20.52 -5.16 12.28
N PHE A 371 -19.62 -5.65 13.12
CA PHE A 371 -18.64 -6.66 12.73
C PHE A 371 -19.32 -7.95 12.26
N LEU A 372 -20.29 -8.49 13.00
CA LEU A 372 -21.00 -9.71 12.65
C LEU A 372 -21.74 -9.60 11.32
N LEU A 373 -22.29 -8.42 11.01
CA LEU A 373 -22.91 -8.13 9.71
C LEU A 373 -21.85 -8.13 8.59
N SER A 374 -20.74 -7.41 8.80
CA SER A 374 -19.67 -7.31 7.79
C SER A 374 -19.03 -8.67 7.50
N ASP A 375 -18.91 -9.52 8.53
CA ASP A 375 -18.39 -10.90 8.43
C ASP A 375 -19.48 -11.93 7.99
N LYS A 376 -20.68 -11.44 7.61
CA LYS A 376 -21.81 -12.26 7.14
C LYS A 376 -22.27 -13.34 8.14
N LYS A 377 -22.01 -13.12 9.44
CA LYS A 377 -22.41 -14.02 10.53
C LYS A 377 -23.86 -13.86 10.96
N ILE A 378 -24.45 -12.71 10.68
CA ILE A 378 -25.87 -12.39 10.89
C ILE A 378 -26.43 -11.72 9.63
N SER A 379 -27.75 -11.89 9.43
CA SER A 379 -28.45 -11.25 8.32
C SER A 379 -28.68 -9.76 8.58
N GLN A 380 -28.94 -8.98 7.52
CA GLN A 380 -29.28 -7.55 7.61
C GLN A 380 -30.51 -7.32 8.51
N LYS A 381 -31.51 -8.18 8.44
CA LYS A 381 -32.73 -8.10 9.24
C LYS A 381 -32.46 -8.31 10.74
N GLU A 382 -31.62 -9.31 11.06
CA GLU A 382 -31.22 -9.57 12.45
C GLU A 382 -30.35 -8.45 13.01
N TYR A 383 -29.43 -7.93 12.20
CA TYR A 383 -28.63 -6.77 12.56
C TYR A 383 -29.51 -5.58 12.92
N GLN A 384 -30.42 -5.17 12.02
CA GLN A 384 -31.28 -4.01 12.23
C GLN A 384 -32.10 -4.13 13.52
N LYS A 385 -32.73 -5.29 13.74
CA LYS A 385 -33.51 -5.55 14.95
C LYS A 385 -32.66 -5.36 16.22
N ARG A 386 -31.57 -6.11 16.32
CA ARG A 386 -30.72 -6.12 17.54
C ARG A 386 -29.97 -4.81 17.76
N PHE A 387 -29.56 -4.17 16.68
CA PHE A 387 -28.86 -2.89 16.74
C PHE A 387 -29.77 -1.79 17.30
N ILE A 388 -31.04 -1.73 16.86
CA ILE A 388 -32.04 -0.78 17.42
C ILE A 388 -32.32 -1.09 18.89
N GLU A 389 -32.48 -2.36 19.26
CA GLU A 389 -32.66 -2.78 20.66
C GLU A 389 -31.49 -2.32 21.55
N VAL A 390 -30.26 -2.53 21.11
CA VAL A 390 -29.04 -2.14 21.84
C VAL A 390 -28.94 -0.62 21.95
N LEU A 391 -29.17 0.14 20.86
CA LEU A 391 -29.14 1.60 20.91
C LEU A 391 -30.23 2.18 21.79
N THR A 392 -31.44 1.61 21.75
CA THR A 392 -32.56 2.03 22.61
C THR A 392 -32.23 1.80 24.07
N ALA A 393 -31.60 0.68 24.41
CA ALA A 393 -31.15 0.41 25.77
C ALA A 393 -30.03 1.37 26.21
N ARG A 394 -29.07 1.64 25.32
CA ARG A 394 -27.99 2.61 25.60
C ARG A 394 -28.53 4.01 25.89
N ASN A 395 -29.51 4.49 25.12
CA ASN A 395 -30.11 5.80 25.30
C ASN A 395 -30.89 5.97 26.62
N LYS A 396 -31.35 4.87 27.23
CA LYS A 396 -32.01 4.91 28.55
C LYS A 396 -31.01 5.11 29.70
N ILE A 397 -29.73 4.86 29.47
CA ILE A 397 -28.67 5.01 30.48
C ILE A 397 -28.24 6.49 30.53
N LYS A 398 -28.41 7.15 31.67
CA LYS A 398 -28.01 8.54 31.88
C LYS A 398 -26.51 8.65 32.15
N CYS A 399 -25.71 8.33 31.13
CA CYS A 399 -24.25 8.40 31.19
C CYS A 399 -23.72 8.97 29.86
N GLU A 400 -23.05 10.14 29.91
CA GLU A 400 -22.49 10.78 28.71
C GLU A 400 -21.26 10.02 28.20
N LYS A 401 -20.39 9.62 29.10
CA LYS A 401 -19.14 8.92 28.77
C LYS A 401 -19.12 7.53 29.37
N SER A 402 -18.92 6.50 28.52
CA SER A 402 -18.66 5.14 29.01
C SER A 402 -17.25 5.01 29.58
N LEU A 403 -16.94 3.92 30.28
CA LEU A 403 -15.61 3.63 30.83
C LEU A 403 -14.48 3.67 29.78
N ALA A 404 -14.79 3.33 28.55
CA ALA A 404 -13.83 3.26 27.45
C ALA A 404 -14.03 4.39 26.43
N PHE A 405 -14.54 5.55 26.85
CA PHE A 405 -14.82 6.67 25.95
C PHE A 405 -13.56 7.22 25.29
N GLU A 406 -12.48 7.38 26.06
CA GLU A 406 -11.21 7.89 25.55
C GLU A 406 -10.31 6.73 25.14
N ILE A 407 -10.00 6.67 23.85
CA ILE A 407 -9.11 5.65 23.29
C ILE A 407 -7.70 6.22 23.22
N PRO A 408 -6.72 5.60 23.89
CA PRO A 408 -5.36 6.12 23.94
C PRO A 408 -4.73 6.14 22.55
N VAL A 409 -4.07 7.25 22.21
CA VAL A 409 -3.26 7.34 21.00
C VAL A 409 -2.04 6.42 21.18
N PRO A 410 -1.72 5.57 20.19
CA PRO A 410 -0.53 4.73 20.23
C PRO A 410 0.74 5.57 20.40
N THR A 411 1.64 5.14 21.29
CA THR A 411 2.91 5.82 21.55
C THR A 411 3.85 5.77 20.34
N SER A 412 3.78 4.70 19.56
CA SER A 412 4.53 4.56 18.30
C SER A 412 3.70 5.05 17.13
N GLN A 413 4.18 6.11 16.49
CA GLN A 413 3.57 6.69 15.30
C GLN A 413 4.13 6.01 14.02
N PRO A 414 3.38 5.99 12.90
CA PRO A 414 3.79 5.28 11.67
C PRO A 414 5.13 5.73 11.08
N GLN A 415 5.55 6.97 11.33
CA GLN A 415 6.83 7.49 10.82
C GLN A 415 8.05 7.13 11.69
N ASN A 416 7.86 6.42 12.80
CA ASN A 416 8.91 6.11 13.76
C ASN A 416 9.62 4.75 13.57
N PRO A 417 9.27 3.85 12.63
CA PRO A 417 9.96 2.58 12.49
C PRO A 417 11.44 2.76 12.11
N HIS A 418 12.22 1.68 12.19
CA HIS A 418 13.58 1.60 11.64
C HIS A 418 13.57 1.73 10.10
N GLY A 419 14.72 1.88 9.47
CA GLY A 419 14.84 1.85 8.01
C GLY A 419 14.40 0.51 7.43
N SER A 420 13.87 0.51 6.22
CA SER A 420 13.36 -0.71 5.55
C SER A 420 14.47 -1.57 4.97
N HIS A 421 15.53 -0.92 4.53
CA HIS A 421 16.73 -1.61 4.05
C HIS A 421 17.58 -2.03 5.23
N MET A 422 18.23 -3.19 5.12
CA MET A 422 19.12 -3.70 6.17
C MET A 422 20.36 -4.34 5.55
N VAL A 423 21.50 -4.03 6.15
CA VAL A 423 22.74 -4.81 5.96
C VAL A 423 23.18 -5.37 7.30
N SER A 424 23.78 -6.54 7.27
CA SER A 424 24.32 -7.17 8.48
C SER A 424 25.66 -7.81 8.22
N THR A 425 26.46 -7.85 9.26
CA THR A 425 27.66 -8.69 9.34
C THR A 425 27.63 -9.50 10.61
N GLY A 426 28.10 -10.73 10.56
CA GLY A 426 28.05 -11.63 11.70
C GLY A 426 29.17 -12.67 11.67
N THR A 427 29.28 -13.38 12.76
CA THR A 427 30.20 -14.49 12.92
C THR A 427 29.60 -15.57 13.81
N GLY A 428 30.06 -16.79 13.69
CA GLY A 428 29.58 -17.89 14.50
C GLY A 428 30.31 -19.18 14.27
N VAL A 429 29.76 -20.23 14.85
CA VAL A 429 30.25 -21.61 14.75
C VAL A 429 29.11 -22.47 14.26
N ASP A 430 29.39 -23.36 13.33
CA ASP A 430 28.46 -24.29 12.70
C ASP A 430 29.10 -25.70 12.77
N ASP A 431 28.65 -26.51 13.74
CA ASP A 431 29.23 -27.84 14.05
C ASP A 431 30.76 -27.85 14.28
N GLY A 432 31.29 -26.81 14.92
CA GLY A 432 32.71 -26.63 15.17
C GLY A 432 33.46 -25.78 14.14
N ASP A 433 32.86 -25.52 12.98
CA ASP A 433 33.44 -24.71 11.92
C ASP A 433 33.13 -23.24 12.08
N PHE A 434 34.13 -22.38 12.10
CA PHE A 434 33.95 -20.93 12.16
C PHE A 434 33.49 -20.36 10.82
N PHE A 435 32.51 -19.46 10.90
CA PHE A 435 32.02 -18.72 9.75
C PHE A 435 31.90 -17.22 10.00
N THR A 436 31.87 -16.47 8.90
CA THR A 436 31.42 -15.09 8.88
C THR A 436 30.26 -14.96 7.89
N ASP A 437 29.26 -14.17 8.26
CA ASP A 437 28.06 -13.93 7.46
C ASP A 437 27.96 -12.47 7.02
N ALA A 438 27.48 -12.24 5.80
CA ALA A 438 27.01 -10.96 5.30
C ALA A 438 25.56 -11.10 4.88
N GLY A 439 24.70 -10.28 5.43
CA GLY A 439 23.26 -10.29 5.14
C GLY A 439 22.78 -9.00 4.52
N PHE A 440 21.76 -9.12 3.70
CA PHE A 440 21.10 -8.00 3.03
C PHE A 440 19.57 -8.20 3.02
N ARG A 441 18.83 -7.10 3.15
CA ARG A 441 17.37 -7.04 2.98
C ARG A 441 16.99 -5.76 2.25
N LEU A 442 16.21 -5.90 1.17
CA LEU A 442 15.71 -4.75 0.42
C LEU A 442 14.48 -4.13 1.07
N LEU A 443 13.57 -4.94 1.63
CA LEU A 443 12.31 -4.55 2.29
C LEU A 443 11.93 -5.58 3.34
N ALA A 444 11.22 -5.30 4.33
CA ALA A 444 10.85 -4.09 5.03
C ALA A 444 11.13 -4.31 6.53
N HIS A 445 10.57 -5.39 7.13
CA HIS A 445 10.57 -5.65 8.58
C HIS A 445 10.67 -7.14 8.90
N ASN A 446 11.53 -7.50 9.85
CA ASN A 446 11.64 -8.85 10.41
C ASN A 446 10.96 -8.90 11.77
N MET A 447 10.36 -10.03 12.14
CA MET A 447 9.69 -10.18 13.43
C MET A 447 10.61 -9.96 14.64
N MET A 448 11.93 -10.08 14.43
CA MET A 448 12.92 -9.78 15.45
C MET A 448 13.34 -8.31 15.45
N ASP A 449 12.94 -7.48 14.49
CA ASP A 449 13.20 -6.03 14.51
C ASP A 449 12.28 -5.32 15.50
N ARG A 450 12.52 -4.02 15.74
CA ARG A 450 11.64 -3.22 16.58
C ARG A 450 10.27 -3.09 15.91
N ASP A 451 9.20 -3.29 16.68
CA ASP A 451 7.84 -3.25 16.18
C ASP A 451 7.29 -1.83 15.97
N ASP A 452 8.09 -0.77 16.26
CA ASP A 452 7.64 0.61 16.11
C ASP A 452 7.08 0.86 14.70
N GLY A 453 5.80 1.25 14.61
CA GLY A 453 5.11 1.50 13.34
C GLY A 453 4.71 0.25 12.53
N TYR A 454 5.08 -0.93 12.96
CA TYR A 454 4.68 -2.21 12.37
C TYR A 454 3.70 -2.98 13.27
N SER A 455 3.02 -3.97 12.71
CA SER A 455 2.23 -4.90 13.52
C SER A 455 3.15 -5.73 14.42
N PRO A 456 2.92 -5.81 15.73
CA PRO A 456 3.79 -6.54 16.64
C PRO A 456 4.06 -7.98 16.19
N ASN A 457 5.33 -8.39 16.28
CA ASN A 457 5.80 -9.74 15.96
C ASN A 457 5.45 -10.23 14.54
N SER A 458 5.15 -9.33 13.62
CA SER A 458 4.94 -9.66 12.21
C SER A 458 6.25 -9.61 11.42
N GLN A 459 6.25 -10.19 10.23
CA GLN A 459 7.39 -10.14 9.32
C GLN A 459 6.91 -9.89 7.90
N ILE A 460 7.57 -8.96 7.23
CA ILE A 460 7.43 -8.73 5.79
C ILE A 460 8.83 -8.48 5.25
N GLU A 461 9.39 -9.45 4.57
CA GLU A 461 10.69 -9.30 3.94
C GLU A 461 10.59 -9.61 2.45
N PHE A 462 11.18 -8.74 1.66
CA PHE A 462 11.37 -8.95 0.23
C PHE A 462 12.83 -8.80 -0.14
N CYS A 463 13.29 -9.68 -1.03
CA CYS A 463 14.66 -9.71 -1.54
C CYS A 463 15.68 -9.68 -0.39
N THR A 464 15.72 -10.76 0.39
CA THR A 464 16.71 -10.99 1.45
C THR A 464 17.73 -12.01 0.99
N ALA A 465 18.98 -11.81 1.40
CA ALA A 465 20.05 -12.78 1.14
C ALA A 465 21.03 -12.85 2.30
N ASN A 466 21.62 -14.02 2.48
CA ASN A 466 22.73 -14.23 3.41
C ASN A 466 23.85 -15.03 2.74
N LEU A 467 25.03 -14.44 2.73
CA LEU A 467 26.25 -15.03 2.22
C LEU A 467 27.14 -15.41 3.39
N ARG A 468 27.62 -16.64 3.41
CA ARG A 468 28.51 -17.19 4.44
C ARG A 468 29.88 -17.47 3.86
N TYR A 469 30.92 -17.14 4.60
CA TYR A 469 32.28 -17.58 4.37
C TYR A 469 32.68 -18.55 5.49
N ASN A 470 32.92 -19.82 5.15
CA ASN A 470 33.49 -20.80 6.07
C ASN A 470 35.01 -20.58 6.12
N VAL A 471 35.51 -20.32 7.33
CA VAL A 471 36.93 -19.95 7.54
C VAL A 471 37.85 -21.14 7.31
N PHE A 472 37.46 -22.35 7.72
CA PHE A 472 38.31 -23.55 7.58
C PHE A 472 38.32 -24.07 6.14
N GLU A 473 37.14 -24.13 5.51
CA GLU A 473 37.03 -24.57 4.11
C GLU A 473 37.51 -23.53 3.11
N LYS A 474 37.65 -22.26 3.54
CA LYS A 474 37.95 -21.10 2.69
C LYS A 474 36.98 -20.94 1.53
N LYS A 475 35.69 -21.19 1.79
CA LYS A 475 34.63 -21.24 0.78
C LYS A 475 33.49 -20.28 1.08
N PHE A 476 33.04 -19.60 0.06
CA PHE A 476 31.81 -18.84 0.10
C PHE A 476 30.59 -19.73 -0.23
N SER A 477 29.50 -19.55 0.48
CA SER A 477 28.24 -20.22 0.21
C SER A 477 27.06 -19.25 0.39
N LEU A 478 26.11 -19.30 -0.52
CA LEU A 478 24.84 -18.61 -0.36
C LEU A 478 23.96 -19.45 0.57
N ARG A 479 23.68 -18.96 1.79
CA ARG A 479 22.83 -19.71 2.75
C ARG A 479 21.38 -19.68 2.32
N TYR A 480 20.88 -18.50 1.94
CA TYR A 480 19.55 -18.33 1.35
C TYR A 480 19.49 -17.01 0.56
N ALA A 481 18.57 -16.97 -0.38
CA ALA A 481 18.09 -15.75 -1.01
C ALA A 481 16.58 -15.87 -1.20
N ASP A 482 15.82 -15.16 -0.38
CA ASP A 482 14.38 -15.17 -0.42
C ASP A 482 13.86 -14.03 -1.29
N ILE A 483 12.91 -14.33 -2.17
CA ILE A 483 12.14 -13.32 -2.91
C ILE A 483 11.12 -12.70 -1.94
N VAL A 484 10.47 -13.55 -1.12
CA VAL A 484 9.45 -13.14 -0.16
C VAL A 484 9.52 -14.02 1.09
N ASN A 485 9.38 -13.39 2.26
CA ASN A 485 9.25 -14.09 3.54
C ASN A 485 8.30 -13.29 4.44
N ILE A 486 7.05 -13.75 4.57
CA ILE A 486 5.96 -13.06 5.25
C ILE A 486 5.45 -13.94 6.37
N VAL A 487 5.32 -13.35 7.57
CA VAL A 487 4.67 -13.98 8.71
C VAL A 487 3.67 -13.02 9.32
N SER A 488 2.40 -13.38 9.27
CA SER A 488 1.31 -12.68 9.94
C SER A 488 0.89 -13.47 11.17
N MET A 489 0.97 -12.85 12.36
CA MET A 489 0.63 -13.47 13.63
C MET A 489 -0.37 -12.63 14.44
N PRO A 490 -1.58 -12.37 13.91
CA PRO A 490 -2.60 -11.66 14.68
C PRO A 490 -2.98 -12.47 15.92
N VAL A 491 -3.13 -11.79 17.04
CA VAL A 491 -3.57 -12.42 18.30
C VAL A 491 -4.99 -12.92 18.10
N TYR A 492 -5.22 -14.20 18.41
CA TYR A 492 -6.54 -14.81 18.36
C TYR A 492 -7.46 -14.15 19.38
N ASP A 493 -8.61 -13.75 18.93
CA ASP A 493 -9.67 -13.18 19.76
C ASP A 493 -11.01 -13.88 19.52
N SER A 494 -11.74 -14.17 20.57
CA SER A 494 -13.00 -14.92 20.47
C SER A 494 -14.14 -14.14 19.81
N PHE A 495 -14.08 -12.81 19.77
CA PHE A 495 -15.04 -11.94 19.05
C PHE A 495 -14.65 -11.77 17.60
N ILE A 496 -13.34 -11.55 17.35
CA ILE A 496 -12.76 -11.31 16.02
C ILE A 496 -11.68 -12.35 15.78
N PRO A 497 -12.05 -13.60 15.45
CA PRO A 497 -11.09 -14.67 15.25
C PRO A 497 -10.28 -14.43 13.97
N LYS A 498 -9.03 -14.03 14.15
CA LYS A 498 -8.06 -13.87 13.05
C LYS A 498 -7.10 -15.07 13.08
N LYS A 499 -6.77 -15.59 11.89
CA LYS A 499 -5.75 -16.63 11.69
C LYS A 499 -4.48 -16.01 11.18
N GLY A 500 -3.34 -16.54 11.62
CA GLY A 500 -2.02 -16.21 11.08
C GLY A 500 -1.70 -17.04 9.85
N PHE A 501 -0.73 -16.58 9.08
CA PHE A 501 -0.13 -17.36 8.00
C PHE A 501 1.37 -17.07 7.89
N LEU A 502 2.08 -18.01 7.29
CA LEU A 502 3.48 -17.91 6.91
C LEU A 502 3.60 -18.25 5.42
N LEU A 503 4.37 -17.46 4.70
CA LEU A 503 4.72 -17.71 3.30
C LEU A 503 6.20 -17.35 3.10
N ARG A 504 7.00 -18.29 2.62
CA ARG A 504 8.40 -18.05 2.22
C ARG A 504 8.64 -18.67 0.85
N ALA A 505 9.27 -17.92 -0.04
CA ALA A 505 9.67 -18.40 -1.36
C ALA A 505 11.02 -17.81 -1.75
N GLY A 506 11.93 -18.66 -2.20
CA GLY A 506 13.30 -18.27 -2.56
C GLY A 506 14.16 -19.47 -2.87
N VAL A 507 15.44 -19.35 -2.57
CA VAL A 507 16.40 -20.46 -2.61
C VAL A 507 17.10 -20.55 -1.26
N ALA A 508 17.35 -21.76 -0.79
CA ALA A 508 18.07 -21.98 0.46
C ALA A 508 18.93 -23.23 0.37
N GLN A 509 20.01 -23.24 1.14
CA GLN A 509 20.78 -24.47 1.31
C GLN A 509 19.96 -25.49 2.08
N ASN A 510 19.99 -26.71 1.60
CA ASN A 510 19.30 -27.83 2.19
C ASN A 510 20.04 -29.13 1.98
N LEU A 511 19.96 -30.04 2.94
CA LEU A 511 20.54 -31.36 2.83
C LEU A 511 19.81 -32.14 1.73
N CYS A 512 20.56 -32.64 0.75
CA CYS A 512 20.03 -33.40 -0.37
C CYS A 512 20.26 -34.92 -0.17
N SER A 513 19.69 -35.72 -1.06
CA SER A 513 19.81 -37.19 -1.01
C SER A 513 21.24 -37.71 -1.12
N ASP A 514 22.17 -36.92 -1.66
CA ASP A 514 23.60 -37.22 -1.76
C ASP A 514 24.38 -36.96 -0.45
N GLY A 515 23.69 -36.54 0.61
CA GLY A 515 24.31 -36.21 1.90
C GLY A 515 24.99 -34.85 1.96
N ASN A 516 24.94 -34.06 0.88
CA ASN A 516 25.53 -32.74 0.80
C ASN A 516 24.49 -31.63 0.95
N GLU A 517 24.88 -30.50 1.55
CA GLU A 517 24.10 -29.28 1.48
C GLU A 517 24.18 -28.66 0.09
N ASN A 518 23.05 -28.53 -0.60
CA ASN A 518 22.96 -27.92 -1.92
C ASN A 518 21.89 -26.83 -1.93
N LEU A 519 22.05 -25.88 -2.82
CA LEU A 519 21.05 -24.83 -3.03
C LEU A 519 19.81 -25.43 -3.74
N ALA A 520 18.65 -25.25 -3.14
CA ALA A 520 17.38 -25.71 -3.67
C ALA A 520 16.35 -24.57 -3.68
N PHE A 521 15.41 -24.58 -4.61
CA PHE A 521 14.26 -23.69 -4.53
C PHE A 521 13.42 -24.07 -3.31
N HIS A 522 13.13 -23.11 -2.46
CA HIS A 522 12.45 -23.27 -1.20
C HIS A 522 11.07 -22.62 -1.24
N LEU A 523 10.04 -23.37 -0.88
CA LEU A 523 8.66 -22.90 -0.75
C LEU A 523 8.06 -23.40 0.55
N LYS A 524 7.84 -22.51 1.52
CA LYS A 524 7.17 -22.82 2.79
C LYS A 524 5.86 -22.09 2.90
N GLY A 525 4.78 -22.79 3.27
CA GLY A 525 3.47 -22.22 3.50
C GLY A 525 2.81 -22.84 4.71
N ALA A 526 2.30 -22.02 5.62
CA ALA A 526 1.64 -22.50 6.82
C ALA A 526 0.50 -21.56 7.26
N ALA A 527 -0.47 -22.11 7.98
CA ALA A 527 -1.52 -21.36 8.65
C ALA A 527 -1.47 -21.66 10.16
N GLY A 528 -1.86 -20.68 10.98
CA GLY A 528 -1.72 -20.83 12.41
C GLY A 528 -2.53 -19.84 13.23
N ILE A 529 -2.28 -19.89 14.53
CA ILE A 529 -2.91 -19.02 15.54
C ILE A 529 -1.84 -18.54 16.51
N SER A 530 -2.10 -17.42 17.16
CA SER A 530 -1.25 -16.91 18.24
C SER A 530 -2.09 -16.35 19.39
N CYS A 531 -1.53 -16.33 20.58
CA CYS A 531 -2.15 -15.71 21.76
C CYS A 531 -1.09 -15.15 22.69
N PHE A 532 -1.43 -14.15 23.48
CA PHE A 532 -0.59 -13.72 24.59
C PHE A 532 -0.77 -14.67 25.76
N ILE A 533 0.33 -15.27 26.22
CA ILE A 533 0.38 -16.07 27.48
C ILE A 533 0.81 -15.21 28.67
N LEU A 534 1.62 -14.18 28.42
CA LEU A 534 1.99 -13.11 29.35
C LEU A 534 1.81 -11.77 28.64
N LYS A 535 1.82 -10.66 29.37
CA LYS A 535 1.67 -9.32 28.78
C LYS A 535 2.72 -8.98 27.70
N CYS A 536 3.92 -9.55 27.83
CA CYS A 536 5.06 -9.32 26.94
C CYS A 536 5.41 -10.53 26.07
N THR A 537 4.72 -11.68 26.25
CA THR A 537 5.06 -12.95 25.56
C THR A 537 3.88 -13.46 24.76
N GLN A 538 4.06 -13.52 23.44
CA GLN A 538 3.13 -14.10 22.48
C GLN A 538 3.57 -15.54 22.15
N ALA A 539 2.66 -16.49 22.33
CA ALA A 539 2.83 -17.86 21.84
C ALA A 539 2.18 -17.99 20.46
N TYR A 540 2.75 -18.83 19.60
CA TYR A 540 2.19 -19.13 18.28
C TYR A 540 2.33 -20.61 17.93
N PHE A 541 1.45 -21.07 17.04
CA PHE A 541 1.49 -22.38 16.44
C PHE A 541 1.09 -22.28 14.97
N PHE A 542 1.93 -22.84 14.10
CA PHE A 542 1.68 -22.96 12.66
C PHE A 542 1.72 -24.42 12.23
N ILE A 543 0.88 -24.78 11.26
CA ILE A 543 0.88 -26.07 10.57
C ILE A 543 0.87 -25.84 9.07
N GLY A 544 1.67 -26.60 8.33
CA GLY A 544 1.79 -26.40 6.88
C GLY A 544 2.81 -27.33 6.23
N ALA A 545 3.36 -26.86 5.13
CA ALA A 545 4.35 -27.57 4.33
C ALA A 545 5.63 -26.75 4.17
N ASP A 546 6.76 -27.45 4.10
CA ASP A 546 8.10 -26.90 3.92
C ASP A 546 8.79 -27.71 2.81
N ASN A 547 8.88 -27.15 1.60
CA ASN A 547 9.21 -27.89 0.41
C ASN A 547 10.48 -27.33 -0.24
N PHE A 548 11.32 -28.26 -0.73
CA PHE A 548 12.52 -27.92 -1.47
C PHE A 548 12.52 -28.65 -2.83
N PHE A 549 12.98 -27.96 -3.86
CA PHE A 549 13.01 -28.48 -5.23
C PHE A 549 14.41 -28.32 -5.81
N SER A 550 15.03 -29.44 -6.21
CA SER A 550 16.34 -29.49 -6.84
C SER A 550 16.52 -30.84 -7.54
N GLY A 551 17.22 -30.84 -8.67
CA GLY A 551 17.62 -32.08 -9.33
C GLY A 551 18.55 -33.01 -8.50
N LYS A 552 18.95 -32.59 -7.29
CA LYS A 552 19.73 -33.37 -6.34
C LYS A 552 18.90 -34.25 -5.41
N TYR A 553 17.56 -34.14 -5.47
CA TYR A 553 16.64 -35.03 -4.75
C TYR A 553 16.20 -36.20 -5.63
N ASN A 554 15.89 -37.34 -5.02
CA ASN A 554 15.49 -38.57 -5.72
C ASN A 554 14.27 -38.34 -6.66
N TYR A 555 13.34 -37.46 -6.28
CA TYR A 555 12.15 -37.10 -7.09
C TYR A 555 12.18 -35.63 -7.52
N ASN A 556 13.36 -35.01 -7.62
CA ASN A 556 13.55 -33.58 -7.86
C ASN A 556 12.87 -32.67 -6.82
N SER A 557 12.36 -33.23 -5.73
CA SER A 557 11.66 -32.50 -4.69
C SER A 557 11.80 -33.20 -3.34
N ASP A 558 11.73 -32.39 -2.29
CA ASP A 558 11.64 -32.81 -0.92
C ASP A 558 10.42 -32.12 -0.31
N ILE A 559 9.33 -32.88 -0.15
CA ILE A 559 8.03 -32.40 0.30
C ILE A 559 7.85 -32.81 1.75
N LEU A 560 7.72 -31.84 2.63
CA LEU A 560 7.59 -32.05 4.06
C LEU A 560 6.32 -31.39 4.58
N ALA A 561 5.58 -32.07 5.43
CA ALA A 561 4.42 -31.54 6.14
C ALA A 561 4.69 -31.56 7.65
N GLY A 562 4.25 -30.53 8.36
CA GLY A 562 4.53 -30.45 9.77
C GLY A 562 4.08 -29.15 10.42
N GLY A 563 4.77 -28.75 11.48
CA GLY A 563 4.41 -27.54 12.20
C GLY A 563 5.55 -26.89 12.96
N GLU A 564 5.29 -25.69 13.39
CA GLU A 564 6.18 -24.87 14.19
C GLU A 564 5.42 -24.28 15.39
N ILE A 565 6.01 -24.35 16.56
CA ILE A 565 5.55 -23.69 17.77
C ILE A 565 6.63 -22.75 18.27
N GLY A 566 6.24 -21.62 18.83
CA GLY A 566 7.23 -20.71 19.41
C GLY A 566 6.62 -19.66 20.33
N PHE A 567 7.54 -18.95 20.96
CA PHE A 567 7.27 -17.86 21.91
C PHE A 567 8.12 -16.66 21.53
N ILE A 568 7.50 -15.49 21.48
CA ILE A 568 8.18 -14.23 21.27
C ILE A 568 7.92 -13.34 22.48
N THR A 569 9.00 -12.95 23.15
CA THR A 569 8.96 -12.03 24.32
C THR A 569 9.59 -10.71 23.90
N THR A 570 8.89 -9.60 24.19
CA THR A 570 9.38 -8.24 23.92
C THR A 570 9.41 -7.45 25.23
N ALA A 571 10.58 -6.93 25.60
CA ALA A 571 10.78 -6.13 26.82
C ALA A 571 11.67 -4.91 26.51
N GLY A 572 11.04 -3.80 26.13
CA GLY A 572 11.74 -2.57 25.76
C GLY A 572 12.66 -2.76 24.55
N ILE A 573 13.97 -2.59 24.76
CA ILE A 573 14.98 -2.74 23.70
C ILE A 573 15.36 -4.20 23.41
N TRP A 574 14.91 -5.14 24.25
CA TRP A 574 15.22 -6.56 24.13
C TRP A 574 14.04 -7.34 23.56
N LYS A 575 14.34 -8.28 22.66
CA LYS A 575 13.37 -9.22 22.07
C LYS A 575 14.00 -10.60 21.96
N GLN A 576 13.24 -11.61 22.35
CA GLN A 576 13.62 -13.01 22.29
C GLN A 576 12.59 -13.82 21.50
N LYS A 577 13.05 -14.74 20.69
CA LYS A 577 12.22 -15.78 20.07
C LYS A 577 12.79 -17.15 20.41
N ILE A 578 11.93 -18.05 20.92
CA ILE A 578 12.25 -19.46 21.10
C ILE A 578 11.23 -20.24 20.26
N SER A 579 11.70 -21.10 19.37
CA SER A 579 10.84 -21.88 18.49
C SER A 579 11.32 -23.32 18.33
N GLY A 580 10.38 -24.22 18.07
CA GLY A 580 10.63 -25.59 17.67
C GLY A 580 9.77 -25.95 16.47
N SER A 581 10.34 -26.63 15.51
CA SER A 581 9.62 -27.11 14.33
C SER A 581 9.94 -28.57 14.06
N ILE A 582 8.96 -29.28 13.50
CA ILE A 582 9.11 -30.64 13.00
C ILE A 582 8.32 -30.78 11.71
N TYR A 583 8.99 -31.29 10.69
CA TYR A 583 8.42 -31.54 9.37
C TYR A 583 8.83 -32.94 8.90
N GLN A 584 7.88 -33.69 8.39
CA GLN A 584 8.07 -35.07 7.97
C GLN A 584 7.61 -35.25 6.53
N SER A 585 8.34 -36.06 5.77
CA SER A 585 7.90 -36.49 4.45
C SER A 585 6.68 -37.38 4.55
N PRO A 586 5.59 -37.11 3.84
CA PRO A 586 4.45 -38.00 3.78
C PRO A 586 4.74 -39.30 2.99
N PHE A 587 5.87 -39.33 2.25
CA PHE A 587 6.27 -40.46 1.40
C PHE A 587 7.39 -41.31 2.02
N ASP A 588 8.10 -40.76 3.02
CA ASP A 588 9.22 -41.42 3.71
C ASP A 588 9.20 -41.04 5.20
N ILE A 589 8.72 -41.97 6.04
CA ILE A 589 8.58 -41.74 7.49
C ILE A 589 9.94 -41.52 8.16
N GLU A 590 11.01 -42.12 7.64
CA GLU A 590 12.36 -41.91 8.18
C GLU A 590 12.94 -40.55 7.85
N HIS A 591 12.35 -39.83 6.87
CA HIS A 591 12.78 -38.50 6.50
C HIS A 591 12.00 -37.42 7.26
N THR A 592 12.48 -37.14 8.46
CA THR A 592 11.93 -36.11 9.36
C THR A 592 12.99 -35.07 9.67
N ARG A 593 12.61 -33.81 9.55
CA ARG A 593 13.45 -32.67 9.93
C ARG A 593 12.92 -32.00 11.17
N PHE A 594 13.80 -31.61 12.04
CA PHE A 594 13.48 -30.82 13.22
C PHE A 594 14.45 -29.68 13.39
N GLU A 595 13.99 -28.60 14.00
CA GLU A 595 14.81 -27.46 14.43
C GLU A 595 14.28 -26.93 15.76
N ALA A 596 15.17 -26.72 16.72
CA ALA A 596 14.96 -25.93 17.91
C ALA A 596 15.86 -24.69 17.82
N ARG A 597 15.29 -23.49 17.97
CA ARG A 597 16.02 -22.25 17.75
C ARG A 597 15.68 -21.22 18.82
N ALA A 598 16.72 -20.60 19.36
CA ALA A 598 16.63 -19.42 20.21
C ALA A 598 17.30 -18.24 19.49
N GLU A 599 16.60 -17.13 19.46
CA GLU A 599 17.10 -15.87 18.87
C GLU A 599 16.92 -14.73 19.86
N GLU A 600 17.96 -13.94 20.00
CA GLU A 600 18.00 -12.77 20.88
C GLU A 600 18.27 -11.53 20.03
N ARG A 601 17.62 -10.42 20.38
CA ARG A 601 17.92 -9.13 19.79
C ARG A 601 17.98 -8.05 20.86
N LEU A 602 19.02 -7.24 20.78
CA LEU A 602 19.19 -6.01 21.54
C LEU A 602 19.22 -4.81 20.60
N SER A 603 18.24 -3.93 20.67
CA SER A 603 18.20 -2.69 19.90
C SER A 603 19.06 -1.63 20.57
N LEU A 604 20.24 -1.36 20.00
CA LEU A 604 21.17 -0.35 20.50
C LEU A 604 20.71 1.06 20.11
N HIS A 605 20.12 1.18 18.93
CA HIS A 605 19.55 2.40 18.38
C HIS A 605 18.37 2.06 17.45
N GLN A 606 17.59 3.04 17.02
CA GLN A 606 16.52 2.85 16.03
C GLN A 606 17.02 2.16 14.75
N HIS A 607 18.25 2.46 14.34
CA HIS A 607 18.88 1.96 13.12
C HIS A 607 19.99 0.94 13.36
N LEU A 608 20.16 0.45 14.60
CA LEU A 608 21.25 -0.47 14.93
C LEU A 608 20.78 -1.53 15.94
N SER A 609 20.99 -2.81 15.62
CA SER A 609 20.73 -3.90 16.56
C SER A 609 21.84 -4.95 16.57
N LEU A 610 22.06 -5.54 17.75
CA LEU A 610 22.85 -6.74 17.95
C LEU A 610 21.90 -7.93 18.03
N ASN A 611 22.17 -8.96 17.25
CA ASN A 611 21.39 -10.20 17.23
C ASN A 611 22.31 -11.38 17.56
N ALA A 612 21.80 -12.33 18.32
CA ALA A 612 22.46 -13.60 18.58
C ALA A 612 21.47 -14.74 18.34
N PHE A 613 21.97 -15.90 17.95
CA PHE A 613 21.14 -17.08 17.80
C PHE A 613 21.90 -18.33 18.22
N TYR A 614 21.12 -19.32 18.64
CA TYR A 614 21.53 -20.73 18.76
C TYR A 614 20.47 -21.59 18.11
N SER A 615 20.88 -22.56 17.30
CA SER A 615 19.98 -23.56 16.72
C SER A 615 20.57 -24.96 16.86
N PHE A 616 19.66 -25.89 17.15
CA PHE A 616 19.87 -27.32 17.10
C PHE A 616 18.92 -27.89 16.06
N SER A 617 19.44 -28.45 15.00
CA SER A 617 18.63 -28.93 13.87
C SER A 617 19.17 -30.29 13.38
N GLY A 618 18.37 -30.99 12.64
CA GLY A 618 18.80 -32.23 12.02
C GLY A 618 17.65 -33.01 11.42
N ASP A 619 18.01 -34.17 10.92
CA ASP A 619 17.13 -35.31 10.70
C ASP A 619 17.45 -36.42 11.71
N PHE A 620 16.76 -37.55 11.70
CA PHE A 620 17.09 -38.64 12.62
C PHE A 620 18.44 -39.30 12.36
N ARG A 621 19.13 -38.99 11.28
CA ARG A 621 20.45 -39.53 10.89
C ARG A 621 21.60 -38.67 11.35
N SER A 622 21.41 -37.35 11.39
CA SER A 622 22.44 -36.41 11.77
C SER A 622 21.86 -35.20 12.48
N THR A 623 22.63 -34.64 13.40
CA THR A 623 22.27 -33.41 14.12
C THR A 623 23.36 -32.37 13.92
N LYS A 624 22.98 -31.10 13.98
CA LYS A 624 23.84 -29.96 13.77
C LYS A 624 23.57 -28.87 14.80
N HIS A 625 24.64 -28.32 15.36
CA HIS A 625 24.61 -27.19 16.26
C HIS A 625 25.16 -25.95 15.57
N SER A 626 24.41 -24.85 15.61
CA SER A 626 24.87 -23.59 15.07
C SER A 626 24.63 -22.46 16.05
N ALA A 627 25.64 -21.62 16.27
CA ALA A 627 25.52 -20.43 17.11
C ALA A 627 26.24 -19.25 16.44
N GLY A 628 25.70 -18.07 16.60
CA GLY A 628 26.32 -16.88 16.03
C GLY A 628 25.74 -15.58 16.54
N CYS A 629 26.44 -14.50 16.20
CA CYS A 629 25.99 -13.16 16.46
C CYS A 629 26.16 -12.27 15.23
N SER A 630 25.34 -11.24 15.11
CA SER A 630 25.40 -10.30 13.99
C SER A 630 25.02 -8.90 14.41
N LEU A 631 25.67 -7.92 13.81
CA LEU A 631 25.29 -6.52 13.86
C LEU A 631 24.44 -6.20 12.64
N ARG A 632 23.28 -5.57 12.84
CA ARG A 632 22.35 -5.16 11.77
C ARG A 632 22.23 -3.64 11.75
N LEU A 633 22.42 -3.06 10.59
CA LEU A 633 22.24 -1.64 10.31
C LEU A 633 21.03 -1.45 9.39
N PHE A 634 20.11 -0.57 9.79
CA PHE A 634 18.89 -0.23 9.06
C PHE A 634 18.98 1.17 8.48
N TYR A 635 18.59 1.36 7.21
CA TYR A 635 18.66 2.66 6.52
C TYR A 635 17.52 2.86 5.52
#